data_b933e27b237a462414212d4e921d5c4b
#
_entry.id   b933e27b237a462414212d4e921d5c4b
#
_cell.length_a   1.000
_cell.length_b   1.000
_cell.length_c   1.000
_cell.angle_alpha   90.00
_cell.angle_beta   90.00
_cell.angle_gamma   90.00
#
_symmetry.space_group_name_H-M   'P 1'
#
loop_
_entity.id
_entity.type
_entity.pdbx_description
1 polymer ?
#
loop_
_entity_poly.entity_id
_entity_poly.type
_entity_poly.pdbx_seq_one_letter_code
_entity_poly.pdbx_strand_id
1 'polypeptide(L)'
;IQWRIKMTVSNVNIFEFHDEPKANYWISWYNFQGPVGFSEAEILLFVRTGPTSGITVSVYPNEKAREAGSEARNEFKKQQSKYISDITVLEGEVEMKHVKRD
;
A
#
# COMPACT_ATOMS: atom_id res chain seq x y z
N ILE A 1 21.13 16.69 8.18
CA ILE A 1 21.99 15.53 8.34
C ILE A 1 21.85 14.64 7.11
N GLN A 2 22.97 14.32 6.51
CA GLN A 2 23.04 13.66 5.20
C GLN A 2 22.38 12.28 5.16
N TRP A 3 22.45 11.52 6.22
CA TRP A 3 21.91 10.16 6.24
C TRP A 3 20.39 10.11 6.04
N ARG A 4 19.68 11.19 6.29
CA ARG A 4 18.21 11.22 6.08
C ARG A 4 17.80 11.38 4.63
N ILE A 5 18.73 11.79 3.75
CA ILE A 5 18.41 11.99 2.33
C ILE A 5 18.00 10.68 1.63
N LYS A 6 18.56 9.56 2.09
CA LYS A 6 18.33 8.25 1.48
C LYS A 6 17.41 7.36 2.30
N MET A 7 16.55 7.97 3.13
CA MET A 7 15.64 7.18 3.95
C MET A 7 14.60 6.45 3.08
N THR A 8 14.47 5.16 3.35
CA THR A 8 13.39 4.35 2.81
C THR A 8 12.10 4.80 3.49
N VAL A 9 11.07 4.98 2.69
CA VAL A 9 9.76 5.45 3.18
C VAL A 9 8.69 4.44 2.89
N SER A 10 7.60 4.48 3.65
CA SER A 10 6.49 3.58 3.42
C SER A 10 5.14 4.25 3.63
N ASN A 11 4.14 3.68 2.98
CA ASN A 11 2.73 3.97 3.24
C ASN A 11 2.11 2.71 3.83
N VAL A 12 1.38 2.88 4.93
CA VAL A 12 0.62 1.80 5.56
C VAL A 12 -0.85 2.22 5.55
N ASN A 13 -1.69 1.38 4.98
CA ASN A 13 -3.13 1.65 4.91
C ASN A 13 -3.87 0.55 5.64
N ILE A 14 -4.80 0.96 6.50
CA ILE A 14 -5.65 0.04 7.24
C ILE A 14 -7.05 0.19 6.68
N PHE A 15 -7.63 -0.93 6.19
CA PHE A 15 -8.91 -0.94 5.48
C PHE A 15 -9.97 -1.69 6.25
N GLU A 16 -11.20 -1.16 6.18
CA GLU A 16 -12.42 -1.90 6.47
C GLU A 16 -13.26 -1.87 5.20
N PHE A 17 -13.70 -3.05 4.73
CA PHE A 17 -14.54 -3.16 3.55
C PHE A 17 -16.01 -3.21 3.93
N HIS A 18 -16.90 -2.84 2.99
CA HIS A 18 -18.34 -2.86 3.26
C HIS A 18 -18.88 -4.26 3.58
N ASP A 19 -18.35 -5.27 2.88
CA ASP A 19 -18.74 -6.66 3.09
C ASP A 19 -17.66 -7.59 2.55
N GLU A 20 -17.79 -8.87 2.80
CA GLU A 20 -16.79 -9.86 2.38
C GLU A 20 -16.67 -9.99 0.86
N PRO A 21 -17.76 -10.05 0.08
CA PRO A 21 -17.62 -10.09 -1.38
C PRO A 21 -16.86 -8.88 -1.95
N LYS A 22 -17.09 -7.69 -1.42
CA LYS A 22 -16.36 -6.50 -1.85
C LYS A 22 -14.90 -6.57 -1.46
N ALA A 23 -14.60 -7.10 -0.27
CA ALA A 23 -13.22 -7.34 0.15
C ALA A 23 -12.54 -8.30 -0.81
N ASN A 24 -13.18 -9.42 -1.12
CA ASN A 24 -12.63 -10.42 -2.04
C ASN A 24 -12.31 -9.81 -3.40
N TYR A 25 -13.24 -9.03 -3.94
CA TYR A 25 -13.04 -8.39 -5.24
C TYR A 25 -11.89 -7.41 -5.22
N TRP A 26 -11.88 -6.51 -4.23
CA TRP A 26 -10.87 -5.45 -4.17
C TRP A 26 -9.47 -6.03 -3.95
N ILE A 27 -9.35 -7.04 -3.08
CA ILE A 27 -8.05 -7.68 -2.81
C ILE A 27 -7.52 -8.36 -4.07
N SER A 28 -8.37 -9.06 -4.83
CA SER A 28 -7.97 -9.68 -6.08
C SER A 28 -7.52 -8.64 -7.09
N TRP A 29 -8.26 -7.53 -7.19
CA TRP A 29 -7.92 -6.45 -8.10
C TRP A 29 -6.58 -5.81 -7.72
N TYR A 30 -6.38 -5.55 -6.43
CA TYR A 30 -5.13 -4.95 -5.94
C TYR A 30 -3.95 -5.90 -6.16
N ASN A 31 -4.14 -7.19 -5.94
CA ASN A 31 -3.10 -8.17 -6.15
C ASN A 31 -2.59 -8.17 -7.60
N PHE A 32 -3.49 -7.88 -8.53
CA PHE A 32 -3.18 -7.81 -9.94
C PHE A 32 -2.63 -6.44 -10.35
N GLN A 33 -3.30 -5.37 -9.94
CA GLN A 33 -2.99 -4.01 -10.39
C GLN A 33 -1.97 -3.27 -9.52
N GLY A 34 -1.82 -3.65 -8.27
CA GLY A 34 -0.88 -3.00 -7.37
C GLY A 34 0.54 -2.96 -7.91
N PRO A 35 1.13 -4.11 -8.30
CA PRO A 35 2.49 -4.13 -8.84
C PRO A 35 2.65 -3.30 -10.11
N VAL A 36 1.59 -3.19 -10.91
CA VAL A 36 1.62 -2.37 -12.13
C VAL A 36 1.61 -0.88 -11.79
N GLY A 37 0.68 -0.48 -10.90
CA GLY A 37 0.51 0.93 -10.53
C GLY A 37 1.63 1.48 -9.64
N PHE A 38 2.20 0.63 -8.80
CA PHE A 38 3.24 1.02 -7.85
C PHE A 38 4.57 0.34 -8.19
N SER A 39 4.96 0.45 -9.45
CA SER A 39 6.15 -0.24 -9.96
C SER A 39 7.46 0.21 -9.32
N GLU A 40 7.49 1.39 -8.71
CA GLU A 40 8.69 1.89 -8.01
C GLU A 40 8.80 1.39 -6.58
N ALA A 41 7.79 0.70 -6.06
CA ALA A 41 7.85 0.13 -4.72
C ALA A 41 8.77 -1.08 -4.71
N GLU A 42 9.62 -1.15 -3.69
CA GLU A 42 10.47 -2.33 -3.46
C GLU A 42 9.66 -3.48 -2.88
N ILE A 43 8.67 -3.17 -2.06
CA ILE A 43 7.84 -4.16 -1.39
C ILE A 43 6.39 -3.68 -1.46
N LEU A 44 5.50 -4.58 -1.84
CA LEU A 44 4.06 -4.38 -1.76
C LEU A 44 3.47 -5.58 -1.06
N LEU A 45 2.72 -5.34 0.00
CA LEU A 45 2.05 -6.39 0.75
C LEU A 45 0.58 -6.04 0.94
N PHE A 46 -0.27 -7.04 0.88
CA PHE A 46 -1.61 -6.96 1.43
C PHE A 46 -1.77 -8.08 2.45
N VAL A 47 -2.07 -7.71 3.68
CA VAL A 47 -2.31 -8.67 4.76
C VAL A 47 -3.79 -8.63 5.10
N ARG A 48 -4.48 -9.74 4.90
CA ARG A 48 -5.91 -9.82 5.25
C ARG A 48 -6.00 -10.14 6.73
N THR A 49 -6.65 -9.26 7.49
CA THR A 49 -6.76 -9.38 8.94
C THR A 49 -8.12 -9.92 9.40
N GLY A 50 -9.07 -10.04 8.48
CA GLY A 50 -10.41 -10.55 8.76
C GLY A 50 -11.21 -10.63 7.48
N PRO A 51 -12.47 -11.10 7.54
CA PRO A 51 -13.32 -11.20 6.34
C PRO A 51 -13.50 -9.86 5.62
N THR A 52 -13.53 -8.76 6.39
CA THR A 52 -13.75 -7.42 5.84
C THR A 52 -12.64 -6.44 6.19
N SER A 53 -11.49 -6.91 6.61
CA SER A 53 -10.39 -6.01 7.01
C SER A 53 -9.06 -6.42 6.40
N GLY A 54 -8.17 -5.44 6.24
CA GLY A 54 -6.85 -5.70 5.74
C GLY A 54 -5.92 -4.52 5.90
N ILE A 55 -4.63 -4.79 5.66
CA ILE A 55 -3.58 -3.79 5.76
C ILE A 55 -2.72 -3.90 4.50
N THR A 56 -2.43 -2.75 3.88
CA THR A 56 -1.41 -2.71 2.83
C THR A 56 -0.16 -2.04 3.37
N VAL A 57 0.98 -2.53 2.93
CA VAL A 57 2.28 -1.90 3.20
C VAL A 57 3.00 -1.76 1.88
N SER A 58 3.37 -0.53 1.53
CA SER A 58 4.20 -0.26 0.37
C SER A 58 5.49 0.41 0.85
N VAL A 59 6.62 -0.08 0.36
CA VAL A 59 7.94 0.39 0.76
C VAL A 59 8.67 0.91 -0.48
N TYR A 60 9.20 2.12 -0.37
CA TYR A 60 9.88 2.79 -1.48
C TYR A 60 11.31 3.15 -1.07
N PRO A 61 12.27 3.09 -2.01
CA PRO A 61 13.67 3.41 -1.67
C PRO A 61 13.87 4.86 -1.23
N ASN A 62 12.99 5.75 -1.66
CA ASN A 62 13.07 7.17 -1.31
C ASN A 62 11.74 7.86 -1.60
N GLU A 63 11.65 9.13 -1.21
CA GLU A 63 10.43 9.92 -1.39
C GLU A 63 10.05 10.09 -2.87
N LYS A 64 11.04 10.24 -3.73
CA LYS A 64 10.79 10.42 -5.17
C LYS A 64 10.10 9.19 -5.76
N ALA A 65 10.51 8.00 -5.36
CA ALA A 65 9.89 6.75 -5.82
C ALA A 65 8.44 6.67 -5.33
N ARG A 66 8.17 7.10 -4.09
CA ARG A 66 6.81 7.14 -3.56
C ARG A 66 5.93 8.11 -4.34
N GLU A 67 6.45 9.27 -4.67
CA GLU A 67 5.73 10.28 -5.45
C GLU A 67 5.37 9.78 -6.85
N ALA A 68 6.21 8.92 -7.43
CA ALA A 68 5.94 8.36 -8.75
C ALA A 68 4.65 7.52 -8.77
N GLY A 69 4.17 7.06 -7.61
CA GLY A 69 2.93 6.30 -7.51
C GLY A 69 1.69 7.16 -7.27
N SER A 70 1.80 8.49 -7.29
CA SER A 70 0.69 9.37 -6.92
C SER A 70 -0.53 9.21 -7.83
N GLU A 71 -0.33 9.02 -9.14
CA GLU A 71 -1.44 8.81 -10.07
C GLU A 71 -2.19 7.51 -9.78
N ALA A 72 -1.44 6.45 -9.52
CA ALA A 72 -2.05 5.16 -9.17
C ALA A 72 -2.85 5.27 -7.87
N ARG A 73 -2.32 5.98 -6.87
CA ARG A 73 -3.05 6.21 -5.62
C ARG A 73 -4.35 6.96 -5.85
N ASN A 74 -4.34 7.96 -6.74
CA ASN A 74 -5.55 8.71 -7.08
C ASN A 74 -6.59 7.83 -7.76
N GLU A 75 -6.16 6.92 -8.65
CA GLU A 75 -7.07 5.98 -9.27
C GLU A 75 -7.66 5.01 -8.25
N PHE A 76 -6.86 4.54 -7.30
CA PHE A 76 -7.35 3.69 -6.23
C PHE A 76 -8.40 4.41 -5.37
N LYS A 77 -8.18 5.69 -5.08
CA LYS A 77 -9.11 6.49 -4.30
C LYS A 77 -10.47 6.65 -4.98
N LYS A 78 -10.52 6.69 -6.30
CA LYS A 78 -11.78 6.81 -7.04
C LYS A 78 -12.70 5.61 -6.81
N GLN A 79 -12.13 4.44 -6.54
CA GLN A 79 -12.90 3.23 -6.31
C GLN A 79 -13.15 2.95 -4.83
N GLN A 80 -12.54 3.76 -3.97
CA GLN A 80 -12.51 3.51 -2.53
C GLN A 80 -13.91 3.43 -1.92
N SER A 81 -14.76 4.41 -2.20
CA SER A 81 -16.09 4.49 -1.57
C SER A 81 -16.99 3.31 -1.92
N LYS A 82 -16.78 2.68 -3.07
CA LYS A 82 -17.59 1.55 -3.52
C LYS A 82 -17.30 0.27 -2.72
N TYR A 83 -16.05 0.05 -2.35
CA TYR A 83 -15.62 -1.21 -1.73
C TYR A 83 -15.24 -1.04 -0.26
N ILE A 84 -14.76 0.13 0.11
CA ILE A 84 -14.13 0.38 1.40
C ILE A 84 -15.01 1.33 2.23
N SER A 85 -15.35 0.89 3.45
CA SER A 85 -16.16 1.70 4.35
C SER A 85 -15.30 2.63 5.21
N ASP A 86 -14.05 2.26 5.48
CA ASP A 86 -13.14 3.08 6.26
C ASP A 86 -11.70 2.79 5.88
N ILE A 87 -10.87 3.83 5.91
CA ILE A 87 -9.45 3.69 5.62
C ILE A 87 -8.65 4.64 6.52
N THR A 88 -7.59 4.11 7.09
CA THR A 88 -6.61 4.91 7.82
C THR A 88 -5.30 4.86 7.04
N VAL A 89 -4.77 6.04 6.72
CA VAL A 89 -3.52 6.17 5.96
C VAL A 89 -2.42 6.65 6.90
N LEU A 90 -1.36 5.87 6.97
CA LEU A 90 -0.18 6.21 7.77
C LEU A 90 1.04 6.26 6.86
N GLU A 91 1.89 7.23 7.09
CA GLU A 91 3.14 7.38 6.35
C GLU A 91 4.29 7.45 7.34
N GLY A 92 5.43 6.88 6.96
CA GLY A 92 6.57 6.92 7.84
C GLY A 92 7.86 6.51 7.17
N GLU A 93 8.92 6.68 7.90
CA GLU A 93 10.25 6.23 7.50
C GLU A 93 10.44 4.79 7.94
N VAL A 94 11.09 4.00 7.08
CA VAL A 94 11.40 2.62 7.41
C VAL A 94 12.69 2.60 8.21
N GLU A 95 12.58 2.25 9.48
CA GLU A 95 13.74 2.24 10.38
C GLU A 95 14.57 0.95 10.25
N MET A 96 13.92 -0.14 9.88
CA MET A 96 14.61 -1.41 9.68
C MET A 96 13.91 -2.18 8.56
N LYS A 97 14.70 -2.67 7.61
CA LYS A 97 14.21 -3.51 6.54
C LYS A 97 15.15 -4.70 6.39
N HIS A 98 14.60 -5.87 6.51
CA HIS A 98 15.33 -7.11 6.27
C HIS A 98 14.49 -8.01 5.37
N VAL A 99 15.05 -8.44 4.27
CA VAL A 99 14.40 -9.36 3.35
C VAL A 99 15.33 -10.56 3.20
N LYS A 100 14.85 -11.73 3.63
CA LYS A 100 15.63 -12.95 3.50
C LYS A 100 15.69 -13.35 2.04
N ARG A 101 16.89 -13.67 1.59
CA ARG A 101 17.10 -14.19 0.24
C ARG A 101 17.36 -15.69 0.28
N ASP A 102 16.77 -16.41 -0.63
CA ASP A 102 16.97 -17.85 -0.78
C ASP A 102 18.20 -18.15 -1.63
#